data_2ec8243f4cfa823e68b0e3df948edd66
#
_entry.id   2ec8243f4cfa823e68b0e3df948edd66
#
_cell.length_a   1.000
_cell.length_b   1.000
_cell.length_c   1.000
_cell.angle_alpha   90.00
_cell.angle_beta   90.00
_cell.angle_gamma   90.00
#
_symmetry.space_group_name_H-M   'P 1'
#
loop_
_entity.id
_entity.type
_entity.pdbx_description
1 polymer ?
#
loop_
_entity_poly.entity_id
_entity_poly.type
_entity_poly.pdbx_seq_one_letter_code
_entity_poly.pdbx_strand_id
1 'polypeptide(L)'
;MTKYSSIYCHKAFCETSSYNSGEQDASIAATTMMYEAEELGIHTIWIRGFDSKTVADVYGLPEYMIPVMMLGLGYPNDKAKANGWHYKRNPIEDFVTEL
;
A
#
# COMPACT_ATOMS: atom_id res chain seq x y z
N MET A 1 1.52 2.81 20.31
CA MET A 1 0.76 1.67 19.78
C MET A 1 0.67 1.80 18.27
N THR A 2 1.02 0.76 17.54
CA THR A 2 0.93 0.75 16.08
C THR A 2 -0.48 0.37 15.65
N LYS A 3 -1.06 1.14 14.74
CA LYS A 3 -2.35 0.84 14.12
C LYS A 3 -2.14 0.47 12.66
N TYR A 4 -2.97 -0.40 12.14
CA TYR A 4 -2.95 -0.82 10.75
C TYR A 4 -4.26 -0.42 10.07
N SER A 5 -4.14 0.20 8.92
CA SER A 5 -5.25 0.49 8.03
C SER A 5 -5.11 -0.36 6.77
N SER A 6 -6.13 -1.09 6.41
CA SER A 6 -6.12 -1.95 5.22
C SER A 6 -6.89 -1.30 4.08
N ILE A 7 -6.31 -1.36 2.90
CA ILE A 7 -6.89 -0.82 1.67
C ILE A 7 -7.32 -1.99 0.79
N TYR A 8 -8.53 -1.96 0.29
CA TYR A 8 -9.14 -3.06 -0.46
C TYR A 8 -9.53 -2.64 -1.86
N CYS A 9 -9.35 -3.56 -2.79
CA CYS A 9 -9.86 -3.44 -4.15
C CYS A 9 -11.24 -4.09 -4.24
N HIS A 10 -12.19 -3.41 -4.84
CA HIS A 10 -13.49 -3.99 -5.13
C HIS A 10 -13.41 -4.84 -6.41
N LYS A 11 -13.65 -6.14 -6.29
CA LYS A 11 -13.50 -7.12 -7.38
C LYS A 11 -14.26 -6.75 -8.66
N ALA A 12 -15.47 -6.18 -8.53
CA ALA A 12 -16.29 -5.80 -9.67
C ALA A 12 -15.63 -4.76 -10.58
N PHE A 13 -14.77 -3.91 -10.04
CA PHE A 13 -13.99 -2.94 -10.83
C PHE A 13 -12.76 -3.56 -11.49
N CYS A 14 -12.31 -4.70 -10.97
CA CYS A 14 -11.11 -5.36 -11.44
C CYS A 14 -11.35 -6.26 -12.65
N GLU A 15 -12.58 -6.72 -12.86
CA GLU A 15 -12.91 -7.75 -13.86
C GLU A 15 -13.11 -7.22 -15.28
N THR A 16 -13.25 -5.91 -15.46
CA THR A 16 -13.57 -5.31 -16.77
C THR A 16 -12.37 -4.90 -17.61
N SER A 17 -11.16 -5.00 -17.08
CA SER A 17 -9.94 -4.60 -17.77
C SER A 17 -8.91 -5.73 -17.79
N SER A 18 -8.02 -5.70 -18.77
CA SER A 18 -6.91 -6.64 -18.88
C SER A 18 -5.84 -6.47 -17.78
N TYR A 19 -5.95 -5.43 -16.97
CA TYR A 19 -5.13 -5.18 -15.79
C TYR A 19 -6.02 -4.70 -14.64
N ASN A 20 -5.52 -4.82 -13.42
CA ASN A 20 -6.28 -4.52 -12.21
C ASN A 20 -6.28 -3.03 -11.88
N SER A 21 -7.25 -2.28 -12.42
CA SER A 21 -7.42 -0.85 -12.13
C SER A 21 -7.74 -0.57 -10.65
N GLY A 22 -8.47 -1.47 -10.00
CA GLY A 22 -8.78 -1.33 -8.57
C GLY A 22 -7.54 -1.40 -7.69
N GLU A 23 -6.54 -2.19 -8.07
CA GLU A 23 -5.25 -2.23 -7.37
C GLU A 23 -4.50 -0.91 -7.53
N GLN A 24 -4.53 -0.32 -8.72
CA GLN A 24 -3.96 1.01 -8.97
C GLN A 24 -4.66 2.08 -8.14
N ASP A 25 -5.99 2.10 -8.12
CA ASP A 25 -6.78 3.06 -7.36
C ASP A 25 -6.48 2.95 -5.86
N ALA A 26 -6.42 1.74 -5.32
CA ALA A 26 -6.08 1.50 -3.92
C ALA A 26 -4.66 2.00 -3.60
N SER A 27 -3.71 1.80 -4.50
CA SER A 27 -2.32 2.24 -4.34
C SER A 27 -2.20 3.77 -4.34
N ILE A 28 -2.97 4.45 -5.21
CA ILE A 28 -3.04 5.91 -5.24
C ILE A 28 -3.61 6.45 -3.93
N ALA A 29 -4.73 5.89 -3.47
CA ALA A 29 -5.35 6.28 -2.20
C ALA A 29 -4.40 6.07 -1.02
N ALA A 30 -3.72 4.93 -0.96
CA ALA A 30 -2.76 4.62 0.10
C ALA A 30 -1.58 5.59 0.10
N THR A 31 -1.05 5.92 -1.07
CA THR A 31 0.05 6.90 -1.20
C THR A 31 -0.36 8.26 -0.68
N THR A 32 -1.56 8.72 -1.01
CA THR A 32 -2.12 9.98 -0.50
C THR A 32 -2.25 9.96 1.03
N MET A 33 -2.70 8.84 1.59
CA MET A 33 -2.76 8.67 3.05
C MET A 33 -1.38 8.73 3.69
N MET A 34 -0.35 8.21 3.06
CA MET A 34 1.03 8.27 3.56
C MET A 34 1.54 9.72 3.64
N TYR A 35 1.26 10.54 2.64
CA TYR A 35 1.62 11.96 2.65
C TYR A 35 0.89 12.72 3.74
N GLU A 36 -0.39 12.49 3.93
CA GLU A 36 -1.15 13.11 5.01
C GLU A 36 -0.64 12.67 6.38
N ALA A 37 -0.32 11.40 6.56
CA ALA A 37 0.26 10.90 7.81
C ALA A 37 1.58 11.60 8.13
N GLU A 38 2.44 11.79 7.14
CA GLU A 38 3.73 12.50 7.31
C GLU A 38 3.50 13.94 7.78
N GLU A 39 2.54 14.64 7.19
CA GLU A 39 2.16 16.01 7.61
C GLU A 39 1.70 16.05 9.07
N LEU A 40 1.05 15.01 9.54
CA LEU A 40 0.57 14.87 10.92
C LEU A 40 1.64 14.32 11.89
N GLY A 41 2.89 14.11 11.43
CA GLY A 41 3.96 13.54 12.24
C GLY A 41 3.82 12.05 12.51
N ILE A 42 3.01 11.36 11.74
CA ILE A 42 2.78 9.91 11.83
C ILE A 42 3.64 9.21 10.77
N HIS A 43 4.47 8.28 11.19
CA HIS A 43 5.24 7.47 10.24
C HIS A 43 4.43 6.30 9.74
N THR A 44 4.72 5.88 8.51
CA THR A 44 4.00 4.81 7.84
C THR A 44 4.96 3.75 7.31
N ILE A 45 4.44 2.52 7.17
CA ILE A 45 5.13 1.46 6.45
C ILE A 45 4.16 0.78 5.50
N TRP A 46 4.59 0.61 4.25
CA TRP A 46 3.88 -0.11 3.22
C TRP A 46 4.11 -1.61 3.39
N ILE A 47 3.03 -2.38 3.57
CA ILE A 47 3.09 -3.82 3.79
C ILE A 47 2.35 -4.51 2.64
N ARG A 48 3.09 -5.31 1.88
CA ARG A 48 2.55 -6.08 0.76
C ARG A 48 2.83 -7.59 0.89
N GLY A 49 3.79 -7.98 1.70
CA GLY A 49 4.23 -9.37 1.86
C GLY A 49 3.29 -10.22 2.72
N PHE A 50 2.02 -10.32 2.32
CA PHE A 50 1.02 -11.14 3.00
C PHE A 50 0.19 -11.93 1.98
N ASP A 51 -0.45 -13.00 2.45
CA ASP A 51 -1.43 -13.76 1.66
C ASP A 51 -2.81 -13.08 1.76
N SER A 52 -3.31 -12.59 0.62
CA SER A 52 -4.58 -11.86 0.55
C SER A 52 -5.78 -12.68 1.03
N LYS A 53 -5.79 -13.98 0.75
CA LYS A 53 -6.87 -14.86 1.19
C LYS A 53 -6.90 -14.99 2.72
N THR A 54 -5.75 -15.20 3.34
CA THR A 54 -5.61 -15.29 4.79
C THR A 54 -6.06 -13.99 5.46
N VAL A 55 -5.66 -12.85 4.95
CA VAL A 55 -6.08 -11.53 5.47
C VAL A 55 -7.59 -11.36 5.32
N ALA A 56 -8.15 -11.68 4.17
CA ALA A 56 -9.60 -11.61 3.95
C ALA A 56 -10.37 -12.48 4.94
N ASP A 57 -9.91 -13.71 5.19
CA ASP A 57 -10.53 -14.63 6.15
C ASP A 57 -10.46 -14.11 7.58
N VAL A 58 -9.31 -13.60 8.01
CA VAL A 58 -9.10 -13.08 9.36
C VAL A 58 -10.01 -11.88 9.66
N TYR A 59 -10.17 -10.98 8.68
CA TYR A 59 -11.01 -9.79 8.84
C TYR A 59 -12.45 -9.99 8.41
N GLY A 60 -12.83 -11.20 8.00
CA GLY A 60 -14.20 -11.51 7.60
C GLY A 60 -14.67 -10.73 6.38
N LEU A 61 -13.78 -10.49 5.42
CA LEU A 61 -14.10 -9.72 4.22
C LEU A 61 -14.98 -10.54 3.26
N PRO A 62 -15.96 -9.90 2.62
CA PRO A 62 -16.74 -10.57 1.59
C PRO A 62 -15.86 -10.92 0.38
N GLU A 63 -16.28 -11.91 -0.41
CA GLU A 63 -15.51 -12.46 -1.53
C GLU A 63 -15.12 -11.41 -2.58
N TYR A 64 -15.94 -10.37 -2.74
CA TYR A 64 -15.66 -9.31 -3.71
C TYR A 64 -14.62 -8.28 -3.24
N MET A 65 -14.17 -8.36 -1.99
CA MET A 65 -13.12 -7.48 -1.46
C MET A 65 -11.77 -8.20 -1.43
N ILE A 66 -10.81 -7.65 -2.14
CA ILE A 66 -9.46 -8.20 -2.22
C ILE A 66 -8.49 -7.27 -1.49
N PRO A 67 -7.85 -7.74 -0.41
CA PRO A 67 -6.80 -6.96 0.25
C PRO A 67 -5.63 -6.73 -0.71
N VAL A 68 -5.31 -5.47 -0.97
CA VAL A 68 -4.22 -5.08 -1.88
C VAL A 68 -2.94 -4.84 -1.10
N MET A 69 -3.03 -4.10 -0.01
CA MET A 69 -1.89 -3.76 0.83
C MET A 69 -2.37 -3.32 2.21
N MET A 70 -1.46 -3.25 3.15
CA MET A 70 -1.71 -2.68 4.47
C MET A 70 -0.75 -1.50 4.71
N LEU A 71 -1.24 -0.49 5.40
CA LEU A 71 -0.40 0.59 5.94
C LEU A 71 -0.26 0.40 7.44
N GLY A 72 0.98 0.23 7.91
CA GLY A 72 1.30 0.35 9.32
C GLY A 72 1.46 1.83 9.66
N LEU A 73 0.79 2.27 10.71
CA LEU A 73 0.83 3.66 11.17
C LEU A 73 1.33 3.70 12.61
N GLY A 74 2.22 4.62 12.90
CA GLY A 74 2.71 4.78 14.27
C GLY A 74 3.58 6.01 14.43
N TYR A 75 3.82 6.37 15.69
CA TYR A 75 4.78 7.43 16.00
C TYR A 75 6.18 6.84 16.04
N PRO A 76 7.20 7.53 15.47
CA PRO A 76 8.57 7.04 15.49
C PRO A 76 9.13 7.09 16.92
N ASN A 77 10.05 6.18 17.19
CA ASN A 77 10.90 6.23 18.37
C ASN A 77 12.37 6.53 17.95
N ASP A 78 13.27 6.63 18.91
CA ASP A 78 14.69 6.95 18.66
C ASP A 78 15.41 5.91 17.78
N LYS A 79 14.85 4.71 17.64
CA LYS A 79 15.40 3.62 16.82
C LYS A 79 14.80 3.56 15.41
N ALA A 80 13.84 4.44 15.09
CA ALA A 80 13.21 4.47 13.78
C ALA A 80 14.23 4.79 12.69
N LYS A 81 14.38 3.90 11.73
CA LYS A 81 15.26 4.07 10.56
C LYS A 81 14.54 3.63 9.30
N ALA A 82 14.75 4.38 8.23
CA ALA A 82 14.32 3.95 6.92
C ALA A 82 15.11 2.70 6.49
N ASN A 83 14.43 1.77 5.81
CA ASN A 83 15.10 0.62 5.19
C ASN A 83 16.10 1.10 4.15
N GLY A 84 17.22 0.38 3.98
CA GLY A 84 18.25 0.73 2.98
C GLY A 84 17.71 0.84 1.55
N TRP A 85 16.68 0.10 1.22
CA TRP A 85 15.99 0.20 -0.07
C TRP A 85 15.33 1.56 -0.30
N HIS A 86 15.03 2.30 0.76
CA HIS A 86 14.50 3.66 0.68
C HIS A 86 15.41 4.61 -0.10
N TYR A 87 16.71 4.38 -0.04
CA TYR A 87 17.72 5.22 -0.70
C TYR A 87 18.19 4.69 -2.05
N LYS A 88 17.77 3.48 -2.43
CA LYS A 88 18.12 2.88 -3.71
C LYS A 88 17.09 3.27 -4.77
N ARG A 89 17.58 3.71 -5.90
CA ARG A 89 16.76 4.07 -7.08
C ARG A 89 17.41 3.50 -8.33
N ASN A 90 16.58 2.98 -9.20
CA ASN A 90 17.03 2.66 -10.55
C ASN A 90 17.29 3.96 -11.33
N PRO A 91 18.24 3.97 -12.28
CA PRO A 91 18.40 5.08 -13.19
C PRO A 91 17.08 5.40 -13.91
N ILE A 92 16.80 6.69 -14.12
CA ILE A 92 15.52 7.08 -14.72
C ILE A 92 15.36 6.51 -16.14
N GLU A 93 16.45 6.32 -16.83
CA GLU A 93 16.51 5.78 -18.19
C GLU A 93 15.99 4.34 -18.27
N ASP A 94 15.99 3.60 -17.16
CA ASP A 94 15.53 2.20 -17.13
C ASP A 94 14.00 2.11 -17.24
N PHE A 95 13.25 3.17 -16.94
CA PHE A 95 11.79 3.11 -16.87
C PHE A 95 11.09 4.33 -17.51
N VAL A 96 11.82 5.32 -17.98
CA VAL A 96 11.28 6.50 -18.69
C VAL A 96 11.86 6.57 -20.09
N THR A 97 10.99 6.67 -21.10
CA THR A 97 11.37 6.88 -22.49
C THR A 97 10.64 8.12 -23.01
N GLU A 98 11.39 9.04 -23.61
CA GLU A 98 10.79 10.16 -24.33
C GLU A 98 10.30 9.68 -25.69
N LEU A 99 9.07 10.03 -26.03
CA LEU A 99 8.43 9.68 -27.32
C LEU A 99 8.61 10.79 -28.35
#